data_6201437292b246e701afd0b5dc80831e
#
_entry.id   6201437292b246e701afd0b5dc80831e
#
_cell.length_a   1.000
_cell.length_b   1.000
_cell.length_c   1.000
_cell.angle_alpha   90.00
_cell.angle_beta   90.00
_cell.angle_gamma   90.00
#
_symmetry.space_group_name_H-M   'P 1'
#
loop_
_entity.id
_entity.type
_entity.pdbx_description
1 polymer ?
#
loop_
_entity_poly.entity_id
_entity_poly.type
_entity_poly.pdbx_seq_one_letter_code
_entity_poly.pdbx_strand_id
1 'polypeptide(L)'
;MKTIKEQQRTYLENIISNADYEFLKSHLGTEKNRTWYFAVRFLAATGARISELIHLKAEHIRVGYFDIYTKGGKVRRIYIPKQLSTEATKWLSEQSRSSGYVFLNQYGQRLTTRGIAQQLKNYARKYGMNEKVVYPHSFRHRFAKNFLDRFNDISLLADLMGHESIETTRIYLRRSSAEQQEIVDKVITW
;
A
#
# COMPACT_ATOMS: atom_id res chain seq x y z
N MET A 1 4.17 -4.35 -29.35
CA MET A 1 3.72 -5.02 -28.12
C MET A 1 4.91 -5.10 -27.18
N LYS A 2 4.89 -4.45 -25.99
CA LYS A 2 6.02 -4.52 -25.04
C LYS A 2 6.10 -5.94 -24.46
N THR A 3 7.31 -6.48 -24.33
CA THR A 3 7.52 -7.78 -23.72
C THR A 3 7.13 -7.75 -22.24
N ILE A 4 6.80 -8.91 -21.66
CA ILE A 4 6.49 -9.05 -20.22
C ILE A 4 7.64 -8.48 -19.35
N LYS A 5 8.91 -8.64 -19.79
CA LYS A 5 10.08 -8.09 -19.11
C LYS A 5 10.14 -6.55 -19.14
N GLU A 6 9.73 -5.93 -20.23
CA GLU A 6 9.68 -4.45 -20.35
C GLU A 6 8.53 -3.87 -19.53
N GLN A 7 7.37 -4.53 -19.51
CA GLN A 7 6.26 -4.15 -18.65
C GLN A 7 6.66 -4.22 -17.17
N GLN A 8 7.34 -5.29 -16.75
CA GLN A 8 7.81 -5.46 -15.36
C GLN A 8 8.87 -4.42 -14.96
N ARG A 9 9.79 -4.01 -15.85
CA ARG A 9 10.75 -2.92 -15.59
C ARG A 9 10.04 -1.60 -15.35
N THR A 10 9.07 -1.25 -16.18
CA THR A 10 8.30 0.00 -16.08
C THR A 10 7.52 0.09 -14.75
N TYR A 11 7.06 -1.04 -14.19
CA TYR A 11 6.38 -1.07 -12.89
C TYR A 11 7.32 -0.73 -11.72
N LEU A 12 8.57 -1.18 -11.75
CA LEU A 12 9.55 -0.91 -10.68
C LEU A 12 10.09 0.52 -10.73
N GLU A 13 10.14 1.13 -11.92
CA GLU A 13 10.62 2.50 -12.12
C GLU A 13 9.64 3.58 -11.61
N ASN A 14 8.36 3.24 -11.44
CA ASN A 14 7.31 4.16 -11.00
C ASN A 14 6.82 3.90 -9.57
N ILE A 15 7.70 3.42 -8.69
CA ILE A 15 7.38 3.28 -7.26
C ILE A 15 7.61 4.62 -6.57
N ILE A 16 6.65 5.04 -5.76
CA ILE A 16 6.80 6.23 -4.92
C ILE A 16 7.98 6.05 -3.96
N SER A 17 8.91 7.01 -3.97
CA SER A 17 10.06 7.00 -3.07
C SER A 17 9.63 7.17 -1.60
N ASN A 18 10.53 6.86 -0.66
CA ASN A 18 10.28 7.13 0.75
C ASN A 18 10.13 8.64 1.01
N ALA A 19 10.94 9.47 0.35
CA ALA A 19 10.87 10.93 0.47
C ALA A 19 9.54 11.47 -0.08
N ASP A 20 9.11 11.05 -1.27
CA ASP A 20 7.84 11.47 -1.86
C ASP A 20 6.64 11.01 -1.03
N TYR A 21 6.71 9.79 -0.46
CA TYR A 21 5.67 9.30 0.42
C TYR A 21 5.55 10.14 1.71
N GLU A 22 6.66 10.45 2.37
CA GLU A 22 6.66 11.29 3.57
C GLU A 22 6.19 12.72 3.25
N PHE A 23 6.61 13.27 2.12
CA PHE A 23 6.15 14.55 1.62
C PHE A 23 4.63 14.56 1.40
N LEU A 24 4.09 13.60 0.66
CA LEU A 24 2.64 13.48 0.43
C LEU A 24 1.87 13.30 1.75
N LYS A 25 2.35 12.41 2.61
CA LYS A 25 1.73 12.11 3.91
C LYS A 25 1.67 13.35 4.80
N SER A 26 2.75 14.15 4.87
CA SER A 26 2.80 15.37 5.68
C SER A 26 1.79 16.39 5.20
N HIS A 27 1.72 16.65 3.89
CA HIS A 27 0.77 17.59 3.30
C HIS A 27 -0.68 17.14 3.48
N LEU A 28 -0.97 15.87 3.25
CA LEU A 28 -2.32 15.31 3.51
C LEU A 28 -2.70 15.37 5.00
N GLY A 29 -1.71 15.33 5.89
CA GLY A 29 -1.90 15.47 7.33
C GLY A 29 -2.40 16.85 7.77
N THR A 30 -2.14 17.90 6.99
CA THR A 30 -2.60 19.28 7.25
C THR A 30 -3.96 19.60 6.60
N GLU A 31 -4.46 18.73 5.72
CA GLU A 31 -5.77 18.92 5.09
C GLU A 31 -6.91 18.74 6.11
N LYS A 32 -7.94 19.58 6.00
CA LYS A 32 -9.15 19.45 6.84
C LYS A 32 -9.80 18.06 6.70
N ASN A 33 -9.88 17.56 5.46
CA ASN A 33 -10.38 16.24 5.19
C ASN A 33 -9.27 15.18 5.29
N ARG A 34 -9.15 14.55 6.46
CA ARG A 34 -8.16 13.52 6.76
C ARG A 34 -8.42 12.18 6.06
N THR A 35 -9.50 12.02 5.32
CA THR A 35 -9.83 10.77 4.59
C THR A 35 -8.68 10.33 3.69
N TRP A 36 -8.06 11.26 2.97
CA TRP A 36 -6.99 10.99 2.01
C TRP A 36 -5.65 10.67 2.69
N TYR A 37 -5.39 11.32 3.82
CA TYR A 37 -4.26 10.98 4.68
C TYR A 37 -4.33 9.51 5.13
N PHE A 38 -5.48 9.08 5.64
CA PHE A 38 -5.66 7.70 6.06
C PHE A 38 -5.69 6.72 4.88
N ALA A 39 -6.30 7.08 3.74
CA ALA A 39 -6.30 6.23 2.55
C ALA A 39 -4.87 5.90 2.08
N VAL A 40 -4.00 6.92 1.99
CA VAL A 40 -2.58 6.75 1.63
C VAL A 40 -1.83 5.91 2.66
N ARG A 41 -2.05 6.16 3.95
CA ARG A 41 -1.41 5.40 5.03
C ARG A 41 -1.83 3.93 5.04
N PHE A 42 -3.12 3.64 4.85
CA PHE A 42 -3.59 2.25 4.78
C PHE A 42 -3.02 1.53 3.56
N LEU A 43 -3.03 2.14 2.38
CA LEU A 43 -2.41 1.55 1.19
C LEU A 43 -0.92 1.21 1.42
N ALA A 44 -0.17 2.16 1.99
CA ALA A 44 1.27 2.02 2.20
C ALA A 44 1.65 1.07 3.35
N ALA A 45 0.81 0.94 4.38
CA ALA A 45 1.11 0.18 5.58
C ALA A 45 0.56 -1.26 5.56
N THR A 46 -0.41 -1.57 4.70
CA THR A 46 -1.06 -2.88 4.64
C THR A 46 -0.77 -3.65 3.36
N GLY A 47 -0.28 -2.98 2.33
CA GLY A 47 -0.13 -3.54 1.00
C GLY A 47 -1.46 -3.98 0.36
N ALA A 48 -2.61 -3.54 0.88
CA ALA A 48 -3.91 -3.84 0.33
C ALA A 48 -4.05 -3.34 -1.11
N ARG A 49 -4.80 -4.08 -1.94
CA ARG A 49 -5.25 -3.56 -3.23
C ARG A 49 -6.31 -2.49 -2.98
N ILE A 50 -6.41 -1.52 -3.87
CA ILE A 50 -7.43 -0.46 -3.78
C ILE A 50 -8.86 -1.03 -3.73
N SER A 51 -9.13 -2.12 -4.46
CA SER A 51 -10.40 -2.84 -4.42
C SER A 51 -10.69 -3.51 -3.08
N GLU A 52 -9.65 -3.81 -2.30
CA GLU A 52 -9.76 -4.34 -0.95
C GLU A 52 -9.95 -3.19 0.06
N LEU A 53 -9.18 -2.10 -0.10
CA LEU A 53 -9.22 -0.94 0.78
C LEU A 53 -10.62 -0.32 0.90
N ILE A 54 -11.36 -0.21 -0.21
CA ILE A 54 -12.71 0.37 -0.19
C ILE A 54 -13.70 -0.42 0.66
N HIS A 55 -13.39 -1.67 1.01
CA HIS A 55 -14.20 -2.52 1.88
C HIS A 55 -13.80 -2.46 3.36
N LEU A 56 -12.78 -1.67 3.70
CA LEU A 56 -12.36 -1.48 5.08
C LEU A 56 -13.48 -0.82 5.89
N LYS A 57 -13.78 -1.40 7.06
CA LYS A 57 -14.79 -0.91 8.01
C LYS A 57 -14.13 -0.49 9.32
N ALA A 58 -14.82 0.35 10.10
CA ALA A 58 -14.38 0.80 11.42
C ALA A 58 -14.15 -0.38 12.38
N GLU A 59 -14.99 -1.41 12.29
CA GLU A 59 -14.87 -2.64 13.05
C GLU A 59 -13.54 -3.35 12.79
N HIS A 60 -13.10 -3.42 11.53
CA HIS A 60 -11.82 -4.02 11.15
C HIS A 60 -10.64 -3.26 11.75
N ILE A 61 -10.72 -1.93 11.82
CA ILE A 61 -9.66 -1.10 12.43
C ILE A 61 -9.51 -1.44 13.90
N ARG A 62 -10.60 -1.60 14.64
CA ARG A 62 -10.58 -1.94 16.07
C ARG A 62 -10.02 -3.33 16.33
N VAL A 63 -10.32 -4.30 15.46
CA VAL A 63 -9.80 -5.69 15.57
C VAL A 63 -8.34 -5.78 15.12
N GLY A 64 -7.88 -4.83 14.29
CA GLY A 64 -6.52 -4.79 13.76
C GLY A 64 -6.29 -5.61 12.48
N TYR A 65 -7.33 -6.15 11.86
CA TYR A 65 -7.25 -6.88 10.59
C TYR A 65 -8.61 -6.93 9.87
N PHE A 66 -8.60 -7.34 8.61
CA PHE A 66 -9.79 -7.74 7.86
C PHE A 66 -9.47 -8.85 6.86
N ASP A 67 -10.45 -9.71 6.65
CA ASP A 67 -10.33 -10.88 5.82
C ASP A 67 -10.92 -10.64 4.43
N ILE A 68 -10.18 -11.02 3.40
CA ILE A 68 -10.60 -10.97 2.00
C ILE A 68 -10.82 -12.39 1.50
N TYR A 69 -12.02 -12.66 1.03
CA TYR A 69 -12.37 -13.92 0.40
C TYR A 69 -12.02 -13.87 -1.09
N THR A 70 -11.14 -14.76 -1.53
CA THR A 70 -10.74 -14.87 -2.93
C THR A 70 -11.54 -15.95 -3.66
N LYS A 71 -11.49 -15.95 -4.99
CA LYS A 71 -12.06 -17.04 -5.78
C LYS A 71 -11.43 -18.37 -5.37
N GLY A 72 -12.27 -19.39 -5.12
CA GLY A 72 -11.80 -20.70 -4.64
C GLY A 72 -11.80 -20.86 -3.10
N GLY A 73 -12.44 -19.95 -2.36
CA GLY A 73 -12.65 -20.08 -0.91
C GLY A 73 -11.42 -19.80 -0.04
N LYS A 74 -10.31 -19.39 -0.64
CA LYS A 74 -9.13 -18.98 0.14
C LYS A 74 -9.39 -17.66 0.84
N VAL A 75 -9.02 -17.58 2.11
CA VAL A 75 -9.09 -16.37 2.92
C VAL A 75 -7.69 -15.76 3.03
N ARG A 76 -7.57 -14.47 2.70
CA ARG A 76 -6.37 -13.69 2.95
C ARG A 76 -6.66 -12.67 4.05
N ARG A 77 -5.85 -12.66 5.08
CA ARG A 77 -5.92 -11.67 6.15
C ARG A 77 -5.01 -10.49 5.84
N ILE A 78 -5.57 -9.28 5.93
CA ILE A 78 -4.84 -8.02 5.83
C ILE A 78 -4.70 -7.45 7.22
N TYR A 79 -3.46 -7.39 7.73
CA TYR A 79 -3.16 -6.86 9.06
C TYR A 79 -3.03 -5.34 9.03
N ILE A 80 -3.54 -4.69 10.07
CA ILE A 80 -3.46 -3.25 10.28
C ILE A 80 -2.46 -3.00 11.41
N PRO A 81 -1.34 -2.27 11.16
CA PRO A 81 -0.38 -1.95 12.21
C PRO A 81 -1.05 -1.23 13.39
N LYS A 82 -0.69 -1.61 14.63
CA LYS A 82 -1.32 -1.11 15.87
C LYS A 82 -1.37 0.42 15.95
N GLN A 83 -0.26 1.09 15.60
CA GLN A 83 -0.22 2.54 15.58
C GLN A 83 -1.24 3.15 14.62
N LEU A 84 -1.33 2.62 13.38
CA LEU A 84 -2.30 3.09 12.38
C LEU A 84 -3.73 2.84 12.84
N SER A 85 -4.00 1.68 13.45
CA SER A 85 -5.30 1.34 14.04
C SER A 85 -5.71 2.36 15.11
N THR A 86 -4.82 2.67 16.06
CA THR A 86 -5.07 3.64 17.12
C THR A 86 -5.39 5.03 16.58
N GLU A 87 -4.57 5.53 15.66
CA GLU A 87 -4.76 6.86 15.06
C GLU A 87 -6.04 6.94 14.21
N ALA A 88 -6.35 5.90 13.45
CA ALA A 88 -7.55 5.85 12.62
C ALA A 88 -8.83 5.72 13.47
N THR A 89 -8.78 4.97 14.57
CA THR A 89 -9.90 4.88 15.52
C THR A 89 -10.19 6.24 16.14
N LYS A 90 -9.16 6.98 16.56
CA LYS A 90 -9.31 8.34 17.07
C LYS A 90 -9.93 9.26 16.01
N TRP A 91 -9.41 9.24 14.78
CA TRP A 91 -9.94 10.03 13.66
C TRP A 91 -11.42 9.74 13.38
N LEU A 92 -11.85 8.47 13.43
CA LEU A 92 -13.25 8.10 13.23
C LEU A 92 -14.12 8.55 14.39
N SER A 93 -13.64 8.43 15.64
CA SER A 93 -14.39 8.88 16.82
C SER A 93 -14.61 10.40 16.85
N GLU A 94 -13.64 11.19 16.39
CA GLU A 94 -13.77 12.65 16.22
C GLU A 94 -14.87 13.03 15.22
N GLN A 95 -15.28 12.10 14.35
CA GLN A 95 -16.39 12.25 13.40
C GLN A 95 -17.66 11.54 13.86
N SER A 96 -17.72 11.07 15.10
CA SER A 96 -18.83 10.27 15.65
C SER A 96 -19.12 9.00 14.83
N ARG A 97 -18.08 8.39 14.25
CA ARG A 97 -18.17 7.21 13.38
C ARG A 97 -17.55 6.00 14.06
N SER A 98 -18.39 5.09 14.54
CA SER A 98 -17.96 3.87 15.22
C SER A 98 -18.16 2.59 14.40
N SER A 99 -18.87 2.65 13.28
CA SER A 99 -19.20 1.49 12.43
C SER A 99 -19.27 1.83 10.94
N GLY A 100 -19.31 0.80 10.12
CA GLY A 100 -19.46 0.92 8.66
C GLY A 100 -18.18 1.26 7.91
N TYR A 101 -18.31 1.54 6.63
CA TYR A 101 -17.16 1.78 5.76
C TYR A 101 -16.34 3.02 6.16
N VAL A 102 -15.02 2.88 6.14
CA VAL A 102 -14.08 3.95 6.56
C VAL A 102 -14.03 5.08 5.53
N PHE A 103 -13.91 4.72 4.27
CA PHE A 103 -13.71 5.69 3.18
C PHE A 103 -15.01 6.05 2.49
N LEU A 104 -15.56 7.20 2.88
CA LEU A 104 -16.81 7.74 2.37
C LEU A 104 -16.59 9.05 1.60
N ASN A 105 -17.45 9.30 0.62
CA ASN A 105 -17.56 10.60 -0.05
C ASN A 105 -18.37 11.60 0.81
N GLN A 106 -18.52 12.83 0.33
CA GLN A 106 -19.28 13.89 1.02
C GLN A 106 -20.76 13.58 1.20
N TYR A 107 -21.31 12.58 0.49
CA TYR A 107 -22.69 12.13 0.59
C TYR A 107 -22.86 10.91 1.49
N GLY A 108 -21.81 10.50 2.22
CA GLY A 108 -21.82 9.31 3.07
C GLY A 108 -21.78 7.98 2.32
N GLN A 109 -21.52 7.99 1.02
CA GLN A 109 -21.41 6.78 0.21
C GLN A 109 -19.97 6.29 0.17
N ARG A 110 -19.77 4.98 0.07
CA ARG A 110 -18.46 4.36 -0.07
C ARG A 110 -17.71 4.90 -1.30
N LEU A 111 -16.44 5.27 -1.13
CA LEU A 111 -15.58 5.67 -2.23
C LEU A 111 -15.39 4.53 -3.24
N THR A 112 -15.28 4.88 -4.52
CA THR A 112 -14.95 3.94 -5.58
C THR A 112 -13.44 3.86 -5.79
N THR A 113 -12.96 2.76 -6.36
CA THR A 113 -11.54 2.61 -6.73
C THR A 113 -11.09 3.70 -7.69
N ARG A 114 -11.94 4.03 -8.68
CA ARG A 114 -11.67 5.11 -9.65
C ARG A 114 -11.61 6.47 -8.96
N GLY A 115 -12.52 6.74 -8.01
CA GLY A 115 -12.53 7.98 -7.23
C GLY A 115 -11.25 8.17 -6.43
N ILE A 116 -10.79 7.11 -5.74
CA ILE A 116 -9.52 7.15 -4.98
C ILE A 116 -8.33 7.39 -5.94
N ALA A 117 -8.24 6.63 -7.03
CA ALA A 117 -7.13 6.77 -7.98
C ALA A 117 -7.08 8.18 -8.60
N GLN A 118 -8.23 8.75 -8.95
CA GLN A 118 -8.30 10.10 -9.49
C GLN A 118 -7.89 11.15 -8.46
N GLN A 119 -8.34 11.00 -7.22
CA GLN A 119 -8.02 11.97 -6.17
C GLN A 119 -6.54 11.93 -5.78
N LEU A 120 -5.89 10.77 -5.81
CA LEU A 120 -4.45 10.67 -5.62
C LEU A 120 -3.69 11.48 -6.69
N LYS A 121 -4.10 11.39 -7.96
CA LYS A 121 -3.53 12.22 -9.04
C LYS A 121 -3.78 13.71 -8.81
N ASN A 122 -4.97 14.09 -8.33
CA ASN A 122 -5.28 15.48 -8.03
C ASN A 122 -4.35 16.03 -6.93
N TYR A 123 -4.08 15.25 -5.88
CA TYR A 123 -3.12 15.65 -4.85
C TYR A 123 -1.68 15.69 -5.36
N ALA A 124 -1.29 14.75 -6.23
CA ALA A 124 0.02 14.81 -6.87
C ALA A 124 0.22 16.14 -7.61
N ARG A 125 -0.77 16.56 -8.42
CA ARG A 125 -0.74 17.88 -9.11
C ARG A 125 -0.74 19.04 -8.12
N LYS A 126 -1.62 19.00 -7.11
CA LYS A 126 -1.74 20.04 -6.09
C LYS A 126 -0.40 20.32 -5.40
N TYR A 127 0.38 19.28 -5.15
CA TYR A 127 1.65 19.36 -4.43
C TYR A 127 2.89 19.33 -5.34
N GLY A 128 2.72 19.46 -6.66
CA GLY A 128 3.83 19.48 -7.61
C GLY A 128 4.60 18.15 -7.72
N MET A 129 3.95 17.03 -7.41
CA MET A 129 4.54 15.70 -7.46
C MET A 129 4.33 15.04 -8.83
N ASN A 130 5.18 14.07 -9.15
CA ASN A 130 5.03 13.26 -10.35
C ASN A 130 3.80 12.34 -10.23
N GLU A 131 2.75 12.57 -11.04
CA GLU A 131 1.53 11.75 -11.05
C GLU A 131 1.77 10.28 -11.37
N LYS A 132 2.87 9.96 -12.08
CA LYS A 132 3.19 8.59 -12.47
C LYS A 132 3.61 7.72 -11.29
N VAL A 133 4.01 8.32 -10.16
CA VAL A 133 4.38 7.58 -8.95
C VAL A 133 3.31 7.62 -7.86
N VAL A 134 2.30 8.52 -7.97
CA VAL A 134 1.23 8.66 -6.96
C VAL A 134 -0.04 7.95 -7.43
N TYR A 135 -0.04 6.63 -7.34
CA TYR A 135 -1.19 5.79 -7.69
C TYR A 135 -1.27 4.55 -6.76
N PRO A 136 -2.44 3.92 -6.62
CA PRO A 136 -2.65 2.90 -5.58
C PRO A 136 -1.65 1.74 -5.57
N HIS A 137 -1.30 1.20 -6.74
CA HIS A 137 -0.33 0.11 -6.82
C HIS A 137 1.09 0.52 -6.44
N SER A 138 1.45 1.80 -6.62
CA SER A 138 2.75 2.32 -6.20
C SER A 138 2.96 2.19 -4.68
N PHE A 139 1.95 2.47 -3.87
CA PHE A 139 2.00 2.29 -2.42
C PHE A 139 2.13 0.80 -2.03
N ARG A 140 1.46 -0.07 -2.76
CA ARG A 140 1.58 -1.52 -2.55
C ARG A 140 2.98 -2.04 -2.94
N HIS A 141 3.56 -1.54 -4.03
CA HIS A 141 4.95 -1.84 -4.40
C HIS A 141 5.94 -1.33 -3.36
N ARG A 142 5.71 -0.11 -2.86
CA ARG A 142 6.51 0.45 -1.75
C ARG A 142 6.41 -0.42 -0.50
N PHE A 143 5.22 -0.89 -0.13
CA PHE A 143 5.03 -1.83 0.99
C PHE A 143 5.90 -3.07 0.81
N ALA A 144 5.84 -3.71 -0.35
CA ALA A 144 6.59 -4.92 -0.64
C ALA A 144 8.11 -4.69 -0.56
N LYS A 145 8.61 -3.61 -1.16
CA LYS A 145 10.03 -3.26 -1.12
C LYS A 145 10.50 -2.99 0.30
N ASN A 146 9.81 -2.12 1.03
CA ASN A 146 10.17 -1.78 2.41
C ASN A 146 10.07 -2.98 3.37
N PHE A 147 9.15 -3.93 3.11
CA PHE A 147 9.07 -5.16 3.87
C PHE A 147 10.31 -6.01 3.67
N LEU A 148 10.70 -6.27 2.42
CA LEU A 148 11.88 -7.09 2.11
C LEU A 148 13.20 -6.44 2.54
N ASP A 149 13.29 -5.11 2.48
CA ASP A 149 14.47 -4.38 2.97
C ASP A 149 14.67 -4.54 4.49
N ARG A 150 13.61 -4.75 5.24
CA ARG A 150 13.63 -4.90 6.71
C ARG A 150 13.54 -6.33 7.18
N PHE A 151 12.78 -7.14 6.48
CA PHE A 151 12.50 -8.53 6.82
C PHE A 151 12.50 -9.36 5.53
N ASN A 152 13.64 -9.96 5.23
CA ASN A 152 13.93 -10.61 3.95
C ASN A 152 13.23 -11.99 3.83
N ASP A 153 11.91 -12.03 4.01
CA ASP A 153 11.08 -13.20 3.85
C ASP A 153 10.07 -13.01 2.70
N ILE A 154 10.44 -13.55 1.55
CA ILE A 154 9.61 -13.47 0.34
C ILE A 154 8.34 -14.30 0.43
N SER A 155 8.38 -15.42 1.17
CA SER A 155 7.23 -16.30 1.33
C SER A 155 6.16 -15.63 2.16
N LEU A 156 6.53 -15.09 3.31
CA LEU A 156 5.62 -14.31 4.15
C LEU A 156 5.08 -13.08 3.41
N LEU A 157 5.93 -12.38 2.63
CA LEU A 157 5.46 -11.25 1.83
C LEU A 157 4.43 -11.68 0.78
N ALA A 158 4.63 -12.82 0.10
CA ALA A 158 3.69 -13.36 -0.87
C ALA A 158 2.32 -13.62 -0.22
N ASP A 159 2.31 -14.21 0.97
CA ASP A 159 1.10 -14.48 1.75
C ASP A 159 0.41 -13.18 2.16
N LEU A 160 1.16 -12.22 2.74
CA LEU A 160 0.64 -10.90 3.13
C LEU A 160 0.05 -10.13 1.95
N MET A 161 0.64 -10.24 0.77
CA MET A 161 0.14 -9.60 -0.45
C MET A 161 -0.97 -10.40 -1.13
N GLY A 162 -1.17 -11.68 -0.77
CA GLY A 162 -2.12 -12.57 -1.43
C GLY A 162 -1.77 -12.77 -2.90
N HIS A 163 -0.51 -13.13 -3.15
CA HIS A 163 -0.05 -13.59 -4.44
C HIS A 163 -0.25 -15.09 -4.56
N GLU A 164 -0.85 -15.54 -5.65
CA GLU A 164 -1.07 -16.97 -5.91
C GLU A 164 0.25 -17.70 -6.23
N SER A 165 1.24 -16.94 -6.72
CA SER A 165 2.57 -17.45 -7.03
C SER A 165 3.64 -16.57 -6.43
N ILE A 166 4.65 -17.18 -5.82
CA ILE A 166 5.83 -16.50 -5.28
C ILE A 166 6.62 -15.76 -6.38
N GLU A 167 6.53 -16.22 -7.63
CA GLU A 167 7.15 -15.58 -8.79
C GLU A 167 6.67 -14.13 -8.95
N THR A 168 5.40 -13.85 -8.63
CA THR A 168 4.86 -12.48 -8.64
C THR A 168 5.55 -11.59 -7.61
N THR A 169 6.04 -12.17 -6.52
CA THR A 169 6.75 -11.45 -5.45
C THR A 169 8.25 -11.32 -5.74
N ARG A 170 8.84 -12.25 -6.48
CA ARG A 170 10.27 -12.23 -6.82
C ARG A 170 10.71 -10.98 -7.59
N ILE A 171 9.79 -10.26 -8.23
CA ILE A 171 10.12 -8.98 -8.90
C ILE A 171 10.75 -7.97 -7.93
N TYR A 172 10.41 -8.01 -6.64
CA TYR A 172 10.94 -7.11 -5.61
C TYR A 172 12.33 -7.52 -5.10
N LEU A 173 12.79 -8.73 -5.40
CA LEU A 173 14.12 -9.24 -5.02
C LEU A 173 15.18 -9.03 -6.11
N ARG A 174 14.81 -8.41 -7.24
CA ARG A 174 15.76 -8.20 -8.31
C ARG A 174 16.86 -7.23 -7.87
N ARG A 175 18.07 -7.73 -7.85
CA ARG A 175 19.30 -6.99 -7.52
C ARG A 175 20.13 -6.85 -8.78
N SER A 176 20.87 -5.75 -8.89
CA SER A 176 21.89 -5.60 -9.91
C SER A 176 23.05 -6.57 -9.67
N SER A 177 23.86 -6.82 -10.68
CA SER A 177 25.05 -7.68 -10.53
C SER A 177 26.01 -7.13 -9.46
N ALA A 178 26.14 -5.81 -9.35
CA ALA A 178 26.98 -5.17 -8.32
C ALA A 178 26.44 -5.44 -6.90
N GLU A 179 25.13 -5.29 -6.68
CA GLU A 179 24.48 -5.62 -5.38
C GLU A 179 24.60 -7.11 -5.05
N GLN A 180 24.53 -7.99 -6.06
CA GLN A 180 24.73 -9.43 -5.85
C GLN A 180 26.17 -9.73 -5.43
N GLN A 181 27.17 -9.11 -6.08
CA GLN A 181 28.58 -9.27 -5.74
C GLN A 181 28.86 -8.80 -4.31
N GLU A 182 28.36 -7.60 -3.95
CA GLU A 182 28.53 -7.05 -2.59
C GLU A 182 27.96 -8.01 -1.50
N ILE A 183 26.83 -8.63 -1.78
CA ILE A 183 26.22 -9.60 -0.86
C ILE A 183 27.07 -10.86 -0.76
N VAL A 184 27.55 -11.38 -1.89
CA VAL A 184 28.44 -12.56 -1.91
C VAL A 184 29.68 -12.28 -1.08
N ASP A 185 30.36 -11.15 -1.32
CA ASP A 185 31.56 -10.77 -0.60
C ASP A 185 31.34 -10.59 0.91
N LYS A 186 30.16 -10.14 1.30
CA LYS A 186 29.78 -9.94 2.70
C LYS A 186 29.36 -11.21 3.44
N VAL A 187 28.70 -12.13 2.73
CA VAL A 187 28.06 -13.31 3.34
C VAL A 187 28.93 -14.55 3.23
N ILE A 188 29.65 -14.73 2.12
CA ILE A 188 30.49 -15.91 1.88
C ILE A 188 31.89 -15.65 2.44
N THR A 189 32.09 -16.06 3.66
CA THR A 189 33.37 -15.84 4.40
C THR A 189 34.15 -17.15 4.69
N TRP A 190 33.67 -18.27 4.15
CA TRP A 190 34.29 -19.60 4.26
C TRP A 190 34.91 -20.06 2.96
#